data_ab21d918087a24bafecbb381f1cdbbf4
#
_entry.id   ab21d918087a24bafecbb381f1cdbbf4
#
_cell.length_a   1.000
_cell.length_b   1.000
_cell.length_c   1.000
_cell.angle_alpha   90.00
_cell.angle_beta   90.00
_cell.angle_gamma   90.00
#
_symmetry.space_group_name_H-M   'P 1'
#
loop_
_entity.id
_entity.type
_entity.pdbx_description
1 polymer ?
#
loop_
_entity_poly.entity_id
_entity_poly.type
_entity_poly.pdbx_seq_one_letter_code
_entity_poly.pdbx_strand_id
1 'polypeptide(L)'
;MPRDNSIKKVLVIGSGPIVIGQAAEFDYAGTQACRSLKEEGIEVVLLNSNPATIMTDKDIADRVYIEPLTIEVVEQLIKKEKPDSVLPTLGGQAGLNLAMELEEAGFLKENNVRLIGTTSETIKKAEDRLEFKATMEKIGEPVAASLVVENVEDGLAFANKIGYPVVLRPAYTLGGSGGGIAHDSQQLVEILSLIHI
;
A
#
# COMPACT_ATOMS: atom_id res chain seq x y z
N MET A 1 -5.26 -17.00 17.61
CA MET A 1 -4.14 -16.49 18.42
C MET A 1 -4.73 -15.79 19.64
N PRO A 2 -4.08 -15.83 20.82
CA PRO A 2 -4.58 -15.07 21.95
C PRO A 2 -4.52 -13.56 21.66
N ARG A 3 -5.44 -12.79 22.25
CA ARG A 3 -5.48 -11.33 22.16
C ARG A 3 -4.17 -10.72 22.69
N ASP A 4 -3.64 -9.75 21.98
CA ASP A 4 -2.54 -8.90 22.49
C ASP A 4 -3.12 -7.84 23.45
N ASN A 5 -2.97 -8.08 24.75
CA ASN A 5 -3.50 -7.18 25.78
C ASN A 5 -2.75 -5.83 25.85
N SER A 6 -1.67 -5.64 25.13
CA SER A 6 -0.98 -4.36 25.05
C SER A 6 -1.68 -3.36 24.13
N ILE A 7 -2.53 -3.84 23.21
CA ILE A 7 -3.32 -3.00 22.30
C ILE A 7 -4.61 -2.58 22.99
N LYS A 8 -4.81 -1.27 23.13
CA LYS A 8 -5.97 -0.64 23.77
C LYS A 8 -6.73 0.27 22.82
N LYS A 9 -6.02 1.01 21.97
CA LYS A 9 -6.59 1.97 21.03
C LYS A 9 -5.89 1.86 19.68
N VAL A 10 -6.67 1.70 18.62
CA VAL A 10 -6.18 1.53 17.24
C VAL A 10 -6.70 2.66 16.36
N LEU A 11 -5.80 3.31 15.61
CA LEU A 11 -6.16 4.16 14.49
C LEU A 11 -6.26 3.32 13.22
N VAL A 12 -7.46 3.19 12.67
CA VAL A 12 -7.72 2.53 11.39
C VAL A 12 -7.73 3.57 10.29
N ILE A 13 -6.93 3.36 9.25
CA ILE A 13 -6.90 4.23 8.07
C ILE A 13 -7.76 3.61 6.97
N GLY A 14 -8.76 4.34 6.51
CA GLY A 14 -9.63 3.94 5.41
C GLY A 14 -9.01 4.24 4.04
N SER A 15 -9.67 3.77 2.99
CA SER A 15 -9.17 3.84 1.60
C SER A 15 -9.42 5.17 0.89
N GLY A 16 -10.15 6.08 1.51
CA GLY A 16 -10.59 7.29 0.82
C GLY A 16 -11.70 7.02 -0.20
N PRO A 17 -11.85 7.86 -1.23
CA PRO A 17 -12.82 7.67 -2.28
C PRO A 17 -12.57 6.37 -3.05
N ILE A 18 -13.64 5.63 -3.32
CA ILE A 18 -13.55 4.41 -4.13
C ILE A 18 -13.38 4.81 -5.59
N VAL A 19 -12.28 4.39 -6.19
CA VAL A 19 -12.03 4.55 -7.62
C VAL A 19 -12.54 3.31 -8.34
N ILE A 20 -13.25 3.48 -9.45
CA ILE A 20 -13.76 2.37 -10.27
C ILE A 20 -12.58 1.47 -10.69
N GLY A 21 -12.68 0.17 -10.43
CA GLY A 21 -11.62 -0.81 -10.66
C GLY A 21 -10.65 -0.98 -9.50
N GLN A 22 -10.76 -0.16 -8.46
CA GLN A 22 -10.15 -0.40 -7.15
C GLN A 22 -11.25 -0.86 -6.18
N ALA A 23 -10.89 -1.77 -5.40
CA ALA A 23 -11.67 -2.60 -4.51
C ALA A 23 -12.73 -1.89 -3.67
N ALA A 24 -13.99 -2.05 -4.03
CA ALA A 24 -15.13 -1.75 -3.16
C ALA A 24 -15.10 -2.59 -1.86
N GLU A 25 -14.37 -3.69 -1.86
CA GLU A 25 -14.15 -4.55 -0.67
C GLU A 25 -13.45 -3.82 0.48
N PHE A 26 -12.74 -2.72 0.26
CA PHE A 26 -12.13 -1.96 1.35
C PHE A 26 -13.16 -1.38 2.31
N ASP A 27 -14.33 -0.97 1.84
CA ASP A 27 -15.43 -0.52 2.69
C ASP A 27 -15.88 -1.62 3.66
N TYR A 28 -16.09 -2.81 3.13
CA TYR A 28 -16.50 -3.95 3.94
C TYR A 28 -15.37 -4.41 4.87
N ALA A 29 -14.17 -4.58 4.35
CA ALA A 29 -13.02 -5.05 5.12
C ALA A 29 -12.69 -4.10 6.28
N GLY A 30 -12.67 -2.79 6.02
CA GLY A 30 -12.44 -1.77 7.05
C GLY A 30 -13.54 -1.74 8.12
N THR A 31 -14.80 -1.87 7.69
CA THR A 31 -15.94 -1.97 8.63
C THR A 31 -15.83 -3.20 9.52
N GLN A 32 -15.50 -4.37 8.96
CA GLN A 32 -15.33 -5.61 9.73
C GLN A 32 -14.15 -5.52 10.69
N ALA A 33 -13.05 -4.89 10.30
CA ALA A 33 -11.92 -4.67 11.21
C ALA A 33 -12.31 -3.80 12.40
N CYS A 34 -13.00 -2.69 12.16
CA CYS A 34 -13.48 -1.84 13.26
C CYS A 34 -14.39 -2.61 14.22
N ARG A 35 -15.32 -3.41 13.69
CA ARG A 35 -16.20 -4.25 14.50
C ARG A 35 -15.43 -5.27 15.30
N SER A 36 -14.52 -6.03 14.67
CA SER A 36 -13.71 -7.05 15.34
C SER A 36 -12.85 -6.46 16.46
N LEU A 37 -12.25 -5.29 16.23
CA LEU A 37 -11.48 -4.58 17.26
C LEU A 37 -12.38 -4.17 18.44
N LYS A 38 -13.59 -3.66 18.18
CA LYS A 38 -14.55 -3.29 19.24
C LYS A 38 -15.05 -4.52 20.00
N GLU A 39 -15.31 -5.64 19.34
CA GLU A 39 -15.69 -6.91 19.97
C GLU A 39 -14.60 -7.43 20.93
N GLU A 40 -13.33 -7.19 20.59
CA GLU A 40 -12.19 -7.45 21.46
C GLU A 40 -12.01 -6.40 22.58
N GLY A 41 -12.88 -5.39 22.65
CA GLY A 41 -12.83 -4.32 23.65
C GLY A 41 -11.68 -3.33 23.43
N ILE A 42 -11.29 -3.11 22.18
CA ILE A 42 -10.27 -2.15 21.76
C ILE A 42 -10.98 -0.89 21.27
N GLU A 43 -10.54 0.27 21.76
CA GLU A 43 -11.06 1.58 21.29
C GLU A 43 -10.60 1.82 19.84
N VAL A 44 -11.54 2.16 18.95
CA VAL A 44 -11.28 2.34 17.53
C VAL A 44 -11.45 3.79 17.12
N VAL A 45 -10.41 4.37 16.57
CA VAL A 45 -10.43 5.66 15.87
C VAL A 45 -10.34 5.38 14.40
N LEU A 46 -11.29 5.84 13.61
CA LEU A 46 -11.30 5.68 12.15
C LEU A 46 -11.02 7.02 11.47
N LEU A 47 -10.09 7.00 10.54
CA LEU A 47 -9.84 8.09 9.58
C LEU A 47 -10.22 7.63 8.18
N ASN A 48 -11.09 8.37 7.51
CA ASN A 48 -11.39 8.16 6.09
C ASN A 48 -11.81 9.50 5.45
N SER A 49 -11.38 9.77 4.24
CA SER A 49 -11.78 10.99 3.52
C SER A 49 -13.10 10.85 2.76
N ASN A 50 -13.67 9.66 2.70
CA ASN A 50 -14.94 9.41 2.01
C ASN A 50 -16.12 9.46 3.00
N PRO A 51 -17.02 10.45 2.91
CA PRO A 51 -18.19 10.51 3.80
C PRO A 51 -19.32 9.56 3.37
N ALA A 52 -19.23 8.97 2.17
CA ALA A 52 -20.29 8.14 1.58
C ALA A 52 -19.98 6.63 1.68
N THR A 53 -19.28 6.21 2.71
CA THR A 53 -18.93 4.80 2.97
C THR A 53 -19.59 4.32 4.26
N ILE A 54 -19.92 3.03 4.32
CA ILE A 54 -20.42 2.40 5.56
C ILE A 54 -19.40 2.46 6.71
N MET A 55 -18.09 2.56 6.38
CA MET A 55 -17.04 2.71 7.41
C MET A 55 -17.22 3.96 8.25
N THR A 56 -17.70 5.06 7.67
CA THR A 56 -17.86 6.35 8.35
C THR A 56 -19.17 6.49 9.08
N ASP A 57 -20.00 5.46 9.13
CA ASP A 57 -21.18 5.43 9.99
C ASP A 57 -20.74 5.53 11.46
N LYS A 58 -21.43 6.40 12.22
CA LYS A 58 -21.06 6.78 13.60
C LYS A 58 -21.00 5.61 14.59
N ASP A 59 -21.63 4.48 14.27
CA ASP A 59 -21.66 3.31 15.18
C ASP A 59 -20.54 2.29 14.86
N ILE A 60 -19.78 2.49 13.79
CA ILE A 60 -18.72 1.56 13.34
C ILE A 60 -17.48 1.69 14.19
N ALA A 61 -17.04 2.91 14.48
CA ALA A 61 -15.89 3.18 15.34
C ALA A 61 -16.31 4.02 16.55
N ASP A 62 -15.46 4.09 17.58
CA ASP A 62 -15.71 4.93 18.75
C ASP A 62 -15.55 6.41 18.41
N ARG A 63 -14.67 6.71 17.45
CA ARG A 63 -14.48 8.04 16.85
C ARG A 63 -14.25 7.92 15.35
N VAL A 64 -14.96 8.74 14.60
CA VAL A 64 -14.85 8.81 13.13
C VAL A 64 -14.37 10.20 12.75
N TYR A 65 -13.29 10.25 11.97
CA TYR A 65 -12.73 11.46 11.38
C TYR A 65 -12.90 11.39 9.87
N ILE A 66 -13.65 12.35 9.32
CA ILE A 66 -13.83 12.54 7.87
C ILE A 66 -12.90 13.68 7.48
N GLU A 67 -11.65 13.34 7.22
CA GLU A 67 -10.57 14.28 6.92
C GLU A 67 -9.71 13.79 5.76
N PRO A 68 -8.95 14.66 5.11
CA PRO A 68 -8.03 14.24 4.05
C PRO A 68 -7.02 13.20 4.55
N LEU A 69 -6.72 12.22 3.68
CA LEU A 69 -5.70 11.20 3.94
C LEU A 69 -4.31 11.76 3.61
N THR A 70 -3.81 12.65 4.46
CA THR A 70 -2.47 13.26 4.36
C THR A 70 -1.66 12.97 5.61
N ILE A 71 -0.32 13.06 5.47
CA ILE A 71 0.60 12.81 6.56
C ILE A 71 0.33 13.74 7.76
N GLU A 72 0.08 15.02 7.49
CA GLU A 72 -0.15 16.04 8.50
C GLU A 72 -1.42 15.74 9.33
N VAL A 73 -2.48 15.29 8.67
CA VAL A 73 -3.73 14.92 9.35
C VAL A 73 -3.53 13.69 10.21
N VAL A 74 -2.85 12.67 9.70
CA VAL A 74 -2.58 11.44 10.47
C VAL A 74 -1.70 11.75 11.68
N GLU A 75 -0.65 12.57 11.52
CA GLU A 75 0.19 13.01 12.63
C GLU A 75 -0.59 13.78 13.71
N GLN A 76 -1.48 14.70 13.30
CA GLN A 76 -2.33 15.44 14.22
C GLN A 76 -3.28 14.51 14.97
N LEU A 77 -3.85 13.53 14.29
CA LEU A 77 -4.74 12.55 14.92
C LEU A 77 -3.99 11.64 15.90
N ILE A 78 -2.79 11.19 15.55
CA ILE A 78 -1.96 10.40 16.46
C ILE A 78 -1.62 11.21 17.73
N LYS A 79 -1.22 12.47 17.58
CA LYS A 79 -0.93 13.37 18.73
C LYS A 79 -2.17 13.62 19.61
N LYS A 80 -3.35 13.78 18.97
CA LYS A 80 -4.63 14.06 19.65
C LYS A 80 -5.21 12.83 20.34
N GLU A 81 -5.32 11.73 19.60
CA GLU A 81 -5.99 10.51 20.02
C GLU A 81 -5.09 9.56 20.82
N LYS A 82 -3.78 9.66 20.61
CA LYS A 82 -2.75 8.82 21.23
C LYS A 82 -3.05 7.32 21.13
N PRO A 83 -3.30 6.82 19.90
CA PRO A 83 -3.44 5.38 19.71
C PRO A 83 -2.12 4.69 20.02
N ASP A 84 -2.17 3.44 20.46
CA ASP A 84 -0.97 2.63 20.61
C ASP A 84 -0.60 1.88 19.32
N SER A 85 -1.54 1.83 18.37
CA SER A 85 -1.31 1.13 17.11
C SER A 85 -2.05 1.80 15.93
N VAL A 86 -1.50 1.64 14.72
CA VAL A 86 -2.11 2.03 13.45
C VAL A 86 -2.35 0.79 12.61
N LEU A 87 -3.54 0.66 12.04
CA LEU A 87 -3.93 -0.38 11.10
C LEU A 87 -4.15 0.23 9.70
N PRO A 88 -3.15 0.21 8.81
CA PRO A 88 -3.23 0.85 7.49
C PRO A 88 -3.68 -0.08 6.38
N THR A 89 -3.59 -1.40 6.58
CA THR A 89 -3.74 -2.42 5.52
C THR A 89 -5.12 -2.46 4.87
N LEU A 90 -6.13 -1.90 5.52
CA LEU A 90 -7.50 -1.83 5.03
C LEU A 90 -7.81 -0.51 4.31
N GLY A 91 -6.83 0.37 4.22
CA GLY A 91 -6.89 1.64 3.51
C GLY A 91 -6.39 1.58 2.06
N GLY A 92 -6.13 0.38 1.53
CA GLY A 92 -5.54 0.23 0.20
C GLY A 92 -4.18 0.92 0.10
N GLN A 93 -3.79 1.29 -1.12
CA GLN A 93 -2.49 1.92 -1.37
C GLN A 93 -2.32 3.24 -0.61
N ALA A 94 -3.39 4.03 -0.45
CA ALA A 94 -3.32 5.28 0.30
C ALA A 94 -2.93 5.05 1.77
N GLY A 95 -3.54 4.06 2.42
CA GLY A 95 -3.20 3.70 3.80
C GLY A 95 -1.79 3.17 3.94
N LEU A 96 -1.35 2.32 3.01
CA LEU A 96 0.00 1.75 3.01
C LEU A 96 1.08 2.84 2.80
N ASN A 97 0.87 3.75 1.85
CA ASN A 97 1.80 4.85 1.60
C ASN A 97 1.96 5.76 2.83
N LEU A 98 0.85 6.16 3.45
CA LEU A 98 0.87 6.95 4.69
C LEU A 98 1.62 6.23 5.82
N ALA A 99 1.41 4.93 5.97
CA ALA A 99 2.12 4.14 6.97
C ALA A 99 3.63 4.10 6.73
N MET A 100 4.04 3.95 5.47
CA MET A 100 5.46 3.96 5.10
C MET A 100 6.11 5.32 5.34
N GLU A 101 5.45 6.41 4.95
CA GLU A 101 5.95 7.77 5.19
C GLU A 101 6.11 8.07 6.69
N LEU A 102 5.13 7.70 7.52
CA LEU A 102 5.19 7.86 8.99
C LEU A 102 6.33 7.05 9.62
N GLU A 103 6.55 5.84 9.13
CA GLU A 103 7.63 4.96 9.62
C GLU A 103 9.01 5.50 9.21
N GLU A 104 9.18 5.89 7.94
CA GLU A 104 10.43 6.45 7.42
C GLU A 104 10.81 7.78 8.07
N ALA A 105 9.81 8.61 8.40
CA ALA A 105 9.99 9.82 9.17
C ALA A 105 10.35 9.56 10.65
N GLY A 106 10.25 8.31 11.12
CA GLY A 106 10.46 7.95 12.53
C GLY A 106 9.32 8.37 13.47
N PHE A 107 8.25 8.96 12.93
CA PHE A 107 7.17 9.55 13.70
C PHE A 107 6.42 8.52 14.55
N LEU A 108 6.18 7.32 14.04
CA LEU A 108 5.50 6.26 14.78
C LEU A 108 6.31 5.86 16.01
N LYS A 109 7.62 5.68 15.86
CA LYS A 109 8.52 5.34 16.96
C LYS A 109 8.60 6.44 18.02
N GLU A 110 8.67 7.69 17.61
CA GLU A 110 8.71 8.86 18.51
C GLU A 110 7.44 8.97 19.36
N ASN A 111 6.29 8.57 18.81
CA ASN A 111 5.00 8.61 19.50
C ASN A 111 4.61 7.27 20.16
N ASN A 112 5.50 6.26 20.16
CA ASN A 112 5.26 4.91 20.69
C ASN A 112 4.05 4.22 20.03
N VAL A 113 3.86 4.41 18.74
CA VAL A 113 2.78 3.81 17.95
C VAL A 113 3.34 2.67 17.11
N ARG A 114 2.64 1.53 17.09
CA ARG A 114 3.04 0.35 16.31
C ARG A 114 2.20 0.21 15.04
N LEU A 115 2.81 -0.23 13.96
CA LEU A 115 2.05 -0.76 12.82
C LEU A 115 1.55 -2.16 13.16
N ILE A 116 0.27 -2.42 12.90
CA ILE A 116 -0.36 -3.74 13.04
C ILE A 116 -0.97 -4.18 11.70
N GLY A 117 -1.17 -5.50 11.57
CA GLY A 117 -1.58 -6.11 10.30
C GLY A 117 -0.38 -6.54 9.47
N THR A 118 0.56 -5.63 9.22
CA THR A 118 1.84 -5.94 8.56
C THR A 118 2.93 -4.97 9.02
N THR A 119 4.19 -5.33 8.77
CA THR A 119 5.34 -4.45 9.08
C THR A 119 5.75 -3.63 7.87
N SER A 120 6.39 -2.49 8.08
CA SER A 120 6.93 -1.64 7.01
C SER A 120 7.90 -2.42 6.09
N GLU A 121 8.74 -3.28 6.66
CA GLU A 121 9.63 -4.16 5.89
C GLU A 121 8.85 -5.10 4.96
N THR A 122 7.74 -5.67 5.44
CA THR A 122 6.90 -6.55 4.64
C THR A 122 6.16 -5.80 3.53
N ILE A 123 5.67 -4.59 3.83
CA ILE A 123 5.06 -3.71 2.83
C ILE A 123 6.07 -3.44 1.71
N LYS A 124 7.28 -3.00 2.05
CA LYS A 124 8.34 -2.72 1.09
C LYS A 124 8.66 -3.92 0.21
N LYS A 125 8.84 -5.10 0.80
CA LYS A 125 9.08 -6.34 0.06
C LYS A 125 7.94 -6.74 -0.88
N ALA A 126 6.71 -6.41 -0.54
CA ALA A 126 5.54 -6.72 -1.37
C ALA A 126 5.31 -5.71 -2.50
N GLU A 127 5.55 -4.43 -2.24
CA GLU A 127 5.26 -3.33 -3.16
C GLU A 127 6.41 -3.04 -4.13
N ASP A 128 7.67 -3.13 -3.66
CA ASP A 128 8.83 -2.91 -4.50
C ASP A 128 9.17 -4.18 -5.29
N ARG A 129 9.22 -4.04 -6.62
CA ARG A 129 9.44 -5.19 -7.53
C ARG A 129 10.82 -5.82 -7.40
N LEU A 130 11.85 -5.01 -7.10
CA LEU A 130 13.21 -5.53 -6.89
C LEU A 130 13.31 -6.27 -5.58
N GLU A 131 12.75 -5.70 -4.50
CA GLU A 131 12.69 -6.33 -3.19
C GLU A 131 11.86 -7.62 -3.22
N PHE A 132 10.72 -7.61 -3.93
CA PHE A 132 9.89 -8.80 -4.13
C PHE A 132 10.67 -9.89 -4.85
N LYS A 133 11.33 -9.56 -5.99
CA LYS A 133 12.14 -10.50 -6.74
C LYS A 133 13.26 -11.10 -5.89
N ALA A 134 14.03 -10.26 -5.22
CA ALA A 134 15.11 -10.69 -4.33
C ALA A 134 14.59 -11.60 -3.19
N THR A 135 13.40 -11.30 -2.67
CA THR A 135 12.74 -12.12 -1.64
C THR A 135 12.34 -13.49 -2.19
N MET A 136 11.77 -13.56 -3.39
CA MET A 136 11.39 -14.83 -4.03
C MET A 136 12.63 -15.69 -4.33
N GLU A 137 13.68 -15.08 -4.90
CA GLU A 137 14.94 -15.77 -5.17
C GLU A 137 15.57 -16.33 -3.88
N LYS A 138 15.52 -15.56 -2.78
CA LYS A 138 16.04 -15.98 -1.47
C LYS A 138 15.33 -17.20 -0.90
N ILE A 139 14.03 -17.32 -1.11
CA ILE A 139 13.23 -18.48 -0.63
C ILE A 139 13.21 -19.63 -1.64
N GLY A 140 13.87 -19.48 -2.79
CA GLY A 140 13.99 -20.53 -3.82
C GLY A 140 12.78 -20.62 -4.75
N GLU A 141 11.92 -19.60 -4.77
CA GLU A 141 10.76 -19.56 -5.67
C GLU A 141 11.15 -19.00 -7.05
N PRO A 142 10.64 -19.60 -8.14
CA PRO A 142 10.94 -19.15 -9.49
C PRO A 142 10.31 -17.80 -9.78
N VAL A 143 11.08 -16.90 -10.40
CA VAL A 143 10.62 -15.62 -10.90
C VAL A 143 10.93 -15.47 -12.39
N ALA A 144 10.07 -14.73 -13.10
CA ALA A 144 10.34 -14.42 -14.50
C ALA A 144 11.65 -13.61 -14.62
N ALA A 145 12.40 -13.86 -15.68
CA ALA A 145 13.57 -13.06 -16.01
C ALA A 145 13.12 -11.59 -16.17
N SER A 146 13.68 -10.73 -15.37
CA SER A 146 13.29 -9.30 -15.33
C SER A 146 14.47 -8.42 -14.96
N LEU A 147 14.45 -7.19 -15.47
CA LEU A 147 15.42 -6.16 -15.18
C LEU A 147 14.70 -4.82 -15.06
N VAL A 148 15.08 -4.01 -14.09
CA VAL A 148 14.71 -2.60 -14.04
C VAL A 148 15.72 -1.83 -14.87
N VAL A 149 15.24 -1.02 -15.82
CA VAL A 149 16.07 -0.25 -16.74
C VAL A 149 15.70 1.23 -16.63
N GLU A 150 16.70 2.08 -16.75
CA GLU A 150 16.57 3.55 -16.73
C GLU A 150 16.88 4.17 -18.09
N ASN A 151 17.26 3.35 -19.07
CA ASN A 151 17.56 3.78 -20.43
C ASN A 151 17.18 2.69 -21.44
N VAL A 152 17.09 3.09 -22.72
CA VAL A 152 16.68 2.22 -23.80
C VAL A 152 17.75 1.17 -24.12
N GLU A 153 19.02 1.53 -24.01
CA GLU A 153 20.17 0.67 -24.35
C GLU A 153 20.21 -0.58 -23.46
N ASP A 154 20.05 -0.41 -22.15
CA ASP A 154 20.00 -1.53 -21.20
C ASP A 154 18.78 -2.41 -21.43
N GLY A 155 17.64 -1.79 -21.76
CA GLY A 155 16.41 -2.51 -22.13
C GLY A 155 16.60 -3.39 -23.35
N LEU A 156 17.23 -2.87 -24.42
CA LEU A 156 17.55 -3.61 -25.62
C LEU A 156 18.55 -4.74 -25.34
N ALA A 157 19.61 -4.47 -24.59
CA ALA A 157 20.62 -5.47 -24.24
C ALA A 157 19.99 -6.64 -23.47
N PHE A 158 19.12 -6.34 -22.51
CA PHE A 158 18.42 -7.37 -21.74
C PHE A 158 17.42 -8.15 -22.59
N ALA A 159 16.57 -7.48 -23.38
CA ALA A 159 15.60 -8.14 -24.24
C ALA A 159 16.25 -9.05 -25.29
N ASN A 160 17.36 -8.63 -25.88
CA ASN A 160 18.12 -9.46 -26.83
C ASN A 160 18.73 -10.70 -26.16
N LYS A 161 19.03 -10.63 -24.86
CA LYS A 161 19.55 -11.78 -24.10
C LYS A 161 18.45 -12.80 -23.76
N ILE A 162 17.24 -12.35 -23.38
CA ILE A 162 16.16 -13.23 -22.94
C ILE A 162 15.22 -13.66 -24.08
N GLY A 163 15.22 -12.91 -25.20
CA GLY A 163 14.35 -13.11 -26.37
C GLY A 163 13.03 -12.37 -26.27
N TYR A 164 12.35 -12.25 -27.40
CA TYR A 164 11.03 -11.64 -27.52
C TYR A 164 9.92 -12.70 -27.54
N PRO A 165 8.67 -12.39 -27.13
CA PRO A 165 8.19 -11.08 -26.67
C PRO A 165 8.61 -10.74 -25.24
N VAL A 166 8.74 -9.45 -24.95
CA VAL A 166 8.99 -8.94 -23.60
C VAL A 166 7.86 -8.03 -23.12
N VAL A 167 7.54 -8.10 -21.83
CA VAL A 167 6.55 -7.24 -21.19
C VAL A 167 7.26 -6.05 -20.55
N LEU A 168 6.80 -4.84 -20.90
CA LEU A 168 7.27 -3.60 -20.30
C LEU A 168 6.22 -3.08 -19.32
N ARG A 169 6.67 -2.70 -18.15
CA ARG A 169 5.80 -2.12 -17.11
C ARG A 169 6.50 -0.95 -16.42
N PRO A 170 5.92 0.26 -16.43
CA PRO A 170 6.42 1.37 -15.63
C PRO A 170 6.41 1.02 -14.13
N ALA A 171 7.30 1.64 -13.36
CA ALA A 171 7.51 1.29 -11.95
C ALA A 171 6.27 1.50 -11.08
N TYR A 172 5.56 2.61 -11.27
CA TYR A 172 4.51 3.08 -10.36
C TYR A 172 3.14 3.21 -11.02
N THR A 173 2.82 2.35 -11.99
CA THR A 173 1.52 2.38 -12.66
C THR A 173 0.58 1.30 -12.15
N LEU A 174 -0.68 1.69 -11.99
CA LEU A 174 -1.79 0.81 -11.67
C LEU A 174 -2.50 0.36 -12.95
N GLY A 175 -2.85 -0.93 -13.04
CA GLY A 175 -3.78 -1.41 -14.05
C GLY A 175 -3.26 -1.47 -15.50
N GLY A 176 -1.95 -1.51 -15.73
CA GLY A 176 -1.38 -1.73 -17.06
C GLY A 176 -1.32 -0.51 -17.97
N SER A 177 -1.66 0.69 -17.47
CA SER A 177 -1.46 1.93 -18.23
C SER A 177 0.02 2.24 -18.43
N GLY A 178 0.41 2.71 -19.62
CA GLY A 178 1.78 3.05 -19.98
C GLY A 178 2.72 1.87 -20.19
N GLY A 179 2.28 0.63 -19.99
CA GLY A 179 3.02 -0.57 -20.30
C GLY A 179 2.63 -1.17 -21.64
N GLY A 180 3.34 -2.23 -22.06
CA GLY A 180 3.03 -2.93 -23.31
C GLY A 180 3.80 -4.24 -23.45
N ILE A 181 3.53 -4.93 -24.55
CA ILE A 181 4.26 -6.12 -24.97
C ILE A 181 5.02 -5.77 -26.26
N ALA A 182 6.34 -5.86 -26.21
CA ALA A 182 7.18 -5.69 -27.40
C ALA A 182 7.50 -7.06 -27.99
N HIS A 183 7.22 -7.23 -29.28
CA HIS A 183 7.50 -8.46 -30.03
C HIS A 183 8.85 -8.41 -30.77
N ASP A 184 9.46 -7.24 -30.83
CA ASP A 184 10.76 -6.97 -31.43
C ASP A 184 11.44 -5.74 -30.83
N SER A 185 12.67 -5.47 -31.27
CA SER A 185 13.47 -4.36 -30.77
C SER A 185 12.90 -2.98 -31.11
N GLN A 186 12.23 -2.85 -32.25
CA GLN A 186 11.63 -1.57 -32.66
C GLN A 186 10.45 -1.21 -31.75
N GLN A 187 9.55 -2.15 -31.52
CA GLN A 187 8.42 -1.95 -30.60
C GLN A 187 8.91 -1.68 -29.17
N LEU A 188 9.99 -2.32 -28.74
CA LEU A 188 10.58 -2.07 -27.44
C LEU A 188 11.04 -0.61 -27.30
N VAL A 189 11.76 -0.09 -28.29
CA VAL A 189 12.20 1.31 -28.30
C VAL A 189 11.02 2.28 -28.30
N GLU A 190 10.00 2.00 -29.11
CA GLU A 190 8.78 2.85 -29.19
C GLU A 190 8.08 2.91 -27.82
N ILE A 191 7.88 1.77 -27.15
CA ILE A 191 7.22 1.72 -25.84
C ILE A 191 8.07 2.40 -24.76
N LEU A 192 9.38 2.12 -24.72
CA LEU A 192 10.27 2.76 -23.73
C LEU A 192 10.35 4.28 -23.92
N SER A 193 10.33 4.75 -25.16
CA SER A 193 10.31 6.20 -25.43
C SER A 193 9.06 6.89 -24.88
N LEU A 194 7.91 6.20 -24.86
CA LEU A 194 6.68 6.73 -24.30
C LEU A 194 6.65 6.72 -22.77
N ILE A 195 7.40 5.81 -22.14
CA ILE A 195 7.48 5.70 -20.68
C ILE A 195 8.40 6.77 -20.07
N HIS A 196 9.39 7.24 -20.83
CA HIS A 196 10.41 8.20 -20.39
C HIS A 196 10.07 9.68 -20.67
N ILE A 197 8.85 9.99 -21.08
CA ILE A 197 8.40 11.37 -21.30
C ILE A 197 7.88 12.01 -20.02
#